data_7eaec6b8e69ab871d542973e8a51e3d1
#
_entry.id   7eaec6b8e69ab871d542973e8a51e3d1
#
_cell.length_a   1.000
_cell.length_b   1.000
_cell.length_c   1.000
_cell.angle_alpha   90.00
_cell.angle_beta   90.00
_cell.angle_gamma   90.00
#
_symmetry.space_group_name_H-M   'P 1'
#
loop_
_entity.id
_entity.type
_entity.pdbx_description
1 polymer ?
#
loop_
_entity_poly.entity_id
_entity_poly.type
_entity_poly.pdbx_seq_one_letter_code
_entity_poly.pdbx_strand_id
1 'polypeptide(L)'
;LLGSRGYVKKTFTGDQAAAADKFSGYFNIDNGTGKIRGIYLQGNEACGPIFSSWLAPFKDLGASTVTISTTGGTDHQSFDGIGLPGFQFIQDPIEYNTRTHHSNMDVYDHLIEDDLKQIATIVAAFAYNTAQRDAKLPRKGKN
;
A
#
# COMPACT_ATOMS: atom_id res chain seq x y z
N LEU A 1 -6.02 -4.16 11.74
CA LEU A 1 -5.28 -3.14 12.53
C LEU A 1 -4.71 -3.66 13.85
N LEU A 2 -5.40 -4.50 14.62
CA LEU A 2 -4.86 -5.03 15.90
C LEU A 2 -3.59 -5.87 15.67
N GLY A 3 -3.62 -6.74 14.67
CA GLY A 3 -2.47 -7.57 14.31
C GLY A 3 -1.28 -6.75 13.82
N SER A 4 -1.50 -5.81 12.91
CA SER A 4 -0.43 -4.94 12.39
C SER A 4 0.17 -4.04 13.45
N ARG A 5 -0.63 -3.45 14.34
CA ARG A 5 -0.13 -2.67 15.50
C ARG A 5 0.72 -3.51 16.44
N GLY A 6 0.24 -4.73 16.76
CA GLY A 6 0.99 -5.67 17.59
C GLY A 6 2.31 -6.08 16.96
N TYR A 7 2.30 -6.39 15.67
CA TYR A 7 3.49 -6.74 14.90
C TYR A 7 4.50 -5.59 14.87
N VAL A 8 4.07 -4.38 14.50
CA VAL A 8 4.92 -3.20 14.42
C VAL A 8 5.54 -2.88 15.79
N LYS A 9 4.74 -2.90 16.85
CA LYS A 9 5.22 -2.68 18.22
C LYS A 9 6.28 -3.70 18.62
N LYS A 10 6.06 -4.98 18.35
CA LYS A 10 6.99 -6.06 18.70
C LYS A 10 8.28 -6.01 17.89
N THR A 11 8.18 -5.66 16.60
CA THR A 11 9.29 -5.86 15.65
C THR A 11 10.15 -4.62 15.48
N PHE A 12 9.59 -3.42 15.61
CA PHE A 12 10.24 -2.17 15.19
C PHE A 12 10.35 -1.11 16.30
N THR A 13 9.95 -1.42 17.53
CA THR A 13 10.06 -0.47 18.65
C THR A 13 10.79 -1.05 19.85
N GLY A 14 11.14 -0.22 20.83
CA GLY A 14 11.88 -0.64 22.03
C GLY A 14 13.23 -1.24 21.66
N ASP A 15 13.56 -2.37 22.25
CA ASP A 15 14.84 -3.08 22.06
C ASP A 15 15.04 -3.59 20.63
N GLN A 16 13.95 -3.67 19.82
CA GLN A 16 13.98 -4.09 18.43
C GLN A 16 14.00 -2.92 17.43
N ALA A 17 14.14 -1.68 17.90
CA ALA A 17 14.11 -0.50 17.04
C ALA A 17 15.12 -0.55 15.88
N ALA A 18 16.28 -1.20 16.07
CA ALA A 18 17.27 -1.41 15.02
C ALA A 18 16.75 -2.22 13.81
N ALA A 19 15.72 -3.05 14.00
CA ALA A 19 15.08 -3.77 12.89
C ALA A 19 14.39 -2.81 11.90
N ALA A 20 13.95 -1.64 12.36
CA ALA A 20 13.38 -0.61 11.53
C ALA A 20 14.35 -0.14 10.43
N ASP A 21 15.66 -0.15 10.70
CA ASP A 21 16.68 0.24 9.72
C ASP A 21 16.78 -0.71 8.55
N LYS A 22 16.33 -1.96 8.70
CA LYS A 22 16.30 -2.96 7.64
C LYS A 22 15.01 -2.93 6.83
N PHE A 23 14.00 -2.22 7.32
CA PHE A 23 12.68 -2.16 6.68
C PHE A 23 12.69 -1.24 5.46
N SER A 24 12.20 -1.71 4.32
CA SER A 24 12.17 -0.96 3.07
C SER A 24 10.81 -0.32 2.81
N GLY A 25 9.72 -1.06 2.93
CA GLY A 25 8.37 -0.55 2.71
C GLY A 25 7.29 -1.58 2.97
N TYR A 26 6.07 -1.12 3.21
CA TYR A 26 4.85 -1.90 3.33
C TYR A 26 3.82 -1.38 2.32
N PHE A 27 3.29 -2.29 1.53
CA PHE A 27 2.24 -1.99 0.56
C PHE A 27 0.96 -2.69 0.96
N ASN A 28 -0.12 -1.95 1.07
CA ASN A 28 -1.43 -2.43 1.47
C ASN A 28 -2.45 -2.30 0.34
N ILE A 29 -3.40 -3.21 0.31
CA ILE A 29 -4.50 -3.21 -0.63
C ILE A 29 -5.75 -3.65 0.12
N ASP A 30 -6.66 -2.72 0.43
CA ASP A 30 -7.77 -2.97 1.36
C ASP A 30 -8.88 -1.92 1.27
N ASN A 31 -8.97 -1.12 0.23
CA ASN A 31 -9.95 -0.03 0.13
C ASN A 31 -10.86 -0.14 -1.09
N GLY A 32 -11.08 -1.33 -1.58
CA GLY A 32 -11.93 -1.58 -2.74
C GLY A 32 -11.85 -3.03 -3.18
N THR A 33 -12.67 -3.38 -4.15
CA THR A 33 -12.75 -4.75 -4.69
C THR A 33 -12.12 -4.85 -6.09
N GLY A 34 -12.02 -3.71 -6.80
CA GLY A 34 -11.60 -3.65 -8.19
C GLY A 34 -10.12 -3.30 -8.41
N LYS A 35 -9.81 -2.97 -9.67
CA LYS A 35 -8.44 -2.66 -10.16
C LYS A 35 -7.73 -1.61 -9.35
N ILE A 36 -6.41 -1.73 -9.27
CA ILE A 36 -5.54 -0.64 -8.82
C ILE A 36 -5.59 0.49 -9.85
N ARG A 37 -5.81 1.72 -9.34
CA ARG A 37 -5.78 2.98 -10.10
C ARG A 37 -4.54 3.81 -9.79
N GLY A 38 -3.89 3.53 -8.67
CA GLY A 38 -2.72 4.28 -8.23
C GLY A 38 -2.32 3.97 -6.80
N ILE A 39 -1.64 4.91 -6.17
CA ILE A 39 -1.13 4.77 -4.81
C ILE A 39 -1.17 6.10 -4.05
N TYR A 40 -1.51 6.04 -2.77
CA TYR A 40 -1.40 7.14 -1.81
C TYR A 40 0.03 7.20 -1.27
N LEU A 41 0.66 8.38 -1.33
CA LEU A 41 1.99 8.60 -0.77
C LEU A 41 2.00 8.77 0.75
N GLN A 42 0.86 8.89 1.38
CA GLN A 42 0.72 9.13 2.82
C GLN A 42 1.54 10.34 3.30
N GLY A 43 1.62 11.41 2.48
CA GLY A 43 2.45 12.59 2.76
C GLY A 43 3.95 12.41 2.51
N ASN A 44 4.40 11.29 1.97
CA ASN A 44 5.81 11.03 1.66
C ASN A 44 6.14 11.44 0.22
N GLU A 45 6.33 12.74 0.00
CA GLU A 45 6.60 13.32 -1.34
C GLU A 45 7.80 12.68 -2.04
N ALA A 46 8.83 12.31 -1.29
CA ALA A 46 10.05 11.74 -1.85
C ALA A 46 9.84 10.40 -2.57
N CYS A 47 8.75 9.70 -2.28
CA CYS A 47 8.35 8.49 -3.00
C CYS A 47 7.60 8.77 -4.31
N GLY A 48 7.14 10.00 -4.55
CA GLY A 48 6.35 10.37 -5.72
C GLY A 48 6.99 10.03 -7.05
N PRO A 49 8.20 10.54 -7.37
CA PRO A 49 8.91 10.20 -8.60
C PRO A 49 9.19 8.71 -8.77
N ILE A 50 9.48 8.02 -7.65
CA ILE A 50 9.77 6.58 -7.64
C ILE A 50 8.53 5.80 -8.07
N PHE A 51 7.39 6.05 -7.42
CA PHE A 51 6.16 5.32 -7.72
C PHE A 51 5.55 5.71 -9.07
N SER A 52 5.74 6.95 -9.50
CA SER A 52 5.36 7.36 -10.86
C SER A 52 6.11 6.56 -11.92
N SER A 53 7.41 6.34 -11.75
CA SER A 53 8.20 5.52 -12.67
C SER A 53 7.79 4.04 -12.64
N TRP A 54 7.42 3.51 -11.47
CA TRP A 54 6.98 2.12 -11.32
C TRP A 54 5.58 1.87 -11.86
N LEU A 55 4.70 2.87 -11.83
CA LEU A 55 3.36 2.79 -12.42
C LEU A 55 3.35 3.03 -13.94
N ALA A 56 4.37 3.66 -14.50
CA ALA A 56 4.41 4.01 -15.92
C ALA A 56 4.11 2.82 -16.86
N PRO A 57 4.65 1.60 -16.64
CA PRO A 57 4.34 0.44 -17.48
C PRO A 57 2.88 -0.04 -17.39
N PHE A 58 2.14 0.38 -16.36
CA PHE A 58 0.76 -0.06 -16.10
C PHE A 58 -0.29 0.99 -16.47
N LYS A 59 0.11 2.07 -17.15
CA LYS A 59 -0.79 3.14 -17.57
C LYS A 59 -1.95 2.61 -18.42
N ASP A 60 -1.66 1.72 -19.35
CA ASP A 60 -2.66 1.13 -20.23
C ASP A 60 -3.61 0.17 -19.50
N LEU A 61 -3.23 -0.30 -18.30
CA LEU A 61 -4.10 -1.04 -17.39
C LEU A 61 -4.92 -0.12 -16.46
N GLY A 62 -4.81 1.20 -16.65
CA GLY A 62 -5.55 2.20 -15.89
C GLY A 62 -4.95 2.56 -14.53
N ALA A 63 -3.68 2.18 -14.25
CA ALA A 63 -2.98 2.46 -13.00
C ALA A 63 -1.91 3.55 -13.24
N SER A 64 -2.24 4.80 -12.94
CA SER A 64 -1.33 5.93 -13.19
C SER A 64 -1.35 7.02 -12.11
N THR A 65 -2.27 6.94 -11.15
CA THR A 65 -2.44 7.98 -10.14
C THR A 65 -1.43 7.85 -9.02
N VAL A 66 -0.66 8.90 -8.80
CA VAL A 66 0.18 9.05 -7.59
C VAL A 66 -0.27 10.31 -6.88
N THR A 67 -0.72 10.20 -5.65
CA THR A 67 -1.23 11.34 -4.88
C THR A 67 -0.55 11.47 -3.54
N ILE A 68 -0.23 12.73 -3.16
CA ILE A 68 0.32 13.06 -1.85
C ILE A 68 -0.66 12.81 -0.70
N SER A 69 -1.94 12.69 -1.02
CA SER A 69 -3.00 12.50 -0.04
C SER A 69 -2.75 11.31 0.86
N THR A 70 -3.40 11.33 2.00
CA THR A 70 -3.43 10.24 2.98
C THR A 70 -4.77 9.52 2.92
N THR A 71 -4.75 8.24 3.25
CA THR A 71 -5.95 7.44 3.51
C THR A 71 -5.76 6.69 4.82
N GLY A 72 -6.85 6.22 5.41
CA GLY A 72 -6.82 5.59 6.73
C GLY A 72 -7.68 4.32 6.81
N GLY A 73 -7.84 3.83 8.03
CA GLY A 73 -8.68 2.68 8.33
C GLY A 73 -8.03 1.31 8.10
N THR A 74 -6.79 1.23 7.62
CA THR A 74 -6.15 -0.01 7.23
C THR A 74 -4.68 -0.13 7.69
N ASP A 75 -4.08 -1.28 7.48
CA ASP A 75 -2.88 -1.75 8.18
C ASP A 75 -1.60 -0.96 7.89
N HIS A 76 -1.51 -0.29 6.73
CA HIS A 76 -0.37 0.59 6.42
C HIS A 76 -0.16 1.69 7.46
N GLN A 77 -1.24 2.13 8.14
CA GLN A 77 -1.15 3.15 9.18
C GLN A 77 -0.31 2.72 10.38
N SER A 78 -0.22 1.43 10.65
CA SER A 78 0.61 0.93 11.75
C SER A 78 2.10 1.16 11.50
N PHE A 79 2.53 1.08 10.24
CA PHE A 79 3.90 1.37 9.83
C PHE A 79 4.14 2.87 9.69
N ASP A 80 3.24 3.56 8.99
CA ASP A 80 3.32 5.00 8.76
C ASP A 80 3.35 5.79 10.08
N GLY A 81 2.58 5.38 11.08
CA GLY A 81 2.48 6.01 12.38
C GLY A 81 3.77 5.99 13.22
N ILE A 82 4.74 5.12 12.89
CA ILE A 82 6.06 5.10 13.51
C ILE A 82 7.17 5.58 12.55
N GLY A 83 6.79 6.21 11.43
CA GLY A 83 7.71 6.77 10.44
C GLY A 83 8.32 5.76 9.49
N LEU A 84 7.80 4.52 9.43
CA LEU A 84 8.18 3.55 8.42
C LEU A 84 7.35 3.75 7.12
N PRO A 85 7.94 3.54 5.93
CA PRO A 85 7.22 3.68 4.68
C PRO A 85 6.07 2.67 4.57
N GLY A 86 4.84 3.13 4.77
CA GLY A 86 3.61 2.34 4.66
C GLY A 86 2.65 3.02 3.69
N PHE A 87 2.22 2.30 2.66
CA PHE A 87 1.42 2.84 1.56
C PHE A 87 0.18 2.02 1.31
N GLN A 88 -0.87 2.68 0.82
CA GLN A 88 -2.12 2.06 0.39
C GLN A 88 -2.31 2.30 -1.11
N PHE A 89 -2.63 1.25 -1.86
CA PHE A 89 -3.06 1.40 -3.24
C PHE A 89 -4.46 2.00 -3.33
N ILE A 90 -4.70 2.75 -4.41
CA ILE A 90 -6.02 3.24 -4.77
C ILE A 90 -6.70 2.17 -5.61
N GLN A 91 -7.87 1.71 -5.20
CA GLN A 91 -8.65 0.70 -5.91
C GLN A 91 -9.97 1.26 -6.41
N ASP A 92 -10.49 0.69 -7.49
CA ASP A 92 -11.89 0.85 -7.83
C ASP A 92 -12.75 0.24 -6.72
N PRO A 93 -13.68 0.99 -6.13
CA PRO A 93 -14.47 0.51 -5.02
C PRO A 93 -15.45 -0.60 -5.43
N ILE A 94 -15.91 -0.63 -6.69
CA ILE A 94 -16.97 -1.51 -7.17
C ILE A 94 -18.16 -1.45 -6.21
N GLU A 95 -18.48 -2.52 -5.50
CA GLU A 95 -19.54 -2.57 -4.50
C GLU A 95 -19.00 -2.46 -3.05
N TYR A 96 -17.72 -2.11 -2.86
CA TYR A 96 -17.09 -2.08 -1.56
C TYR A 96 -17.87 -1.22 -0.55
N ASN A 97 -18.12 0.05 -0.89
CA ASN A 97 -18.78 0.98 0.02
C ASN A 97 -20.31 0.79 0.12
N THR A 98 -20.90 0.06 -0.79
CA THR A 98 -22.37 -0.06 -0.90
C THR A 98 -22.91 -1.40 -0.46
N ARG A 99 -22.08 -2.46 -0.48
CA ARG A 99 -22.56 -3.82 -0.31
C ARG A 99 -21.64 -4.75 0.48
N THR A 100 -20.34 -4.77 0.19
CA THR A 100 -19.45 -5.82 0.70
C THR A 100 -18.71 -5.43 1.98
N HIS A 101 -18.29 -4.18 2.14
CA HIS A 101 -17.47 -3.75 3.27
C HIS A 101 -18.10 -4.05 4.62
N HIS A 102 -17.47 -4.92 5.40
CA HIS A 102 -17.87 -5.36 6.73
C HIS A 102 -19.29 -5.97 6.79
N SER A 103 -19.72 -6.62 5.72
CA SER A 103 -21.03 -7.27 5.66
C SER A 103 -20.90 -8.77 5.34
N ASN A 104 -22.00 -9.51 5.53
CA ASN A 104 -22.11 -10.91 5.15
C ASN A 104 -22.25 -11.11 3.62
N MET A 105 -22.30 -10.00 2.87
CA MET A 105 -22.28 -10.01 1.41
C MET A 105 -20.85 -9.96 0.83
N ASP A 106 -19.83 -9.92 1.69
CA ASP A 106 -18.43 -10.03 1.26
C ASP A 106 -18.09 -11.51 1.01
N VAL A 107 -18.48 -11.98 -0.18
CA VAL A 107 -18.37 -13.36 -0.62
C VAL A 107 -17.57 -13.45 -1.92
N TYR A 108 -17.09 -14.66 -2.21
CA TYR A 108 -16.24 -14.95 -3.36
C TYR A 108 -16.81 -14.47 -4.71
N ASP A 109 -18.13 -14.53 -4.88
CA ASP A 109 -18.79 -14.17 -6.15
C ASP A 109 -18.67 -12.67 -6.52
N HIS A 110 -18.25 -11.82 -5.57
CA HIS A 110 -17.97 -10.41 -5.81
C HIS A 110 -16.53 -10.15 -6.30
N LEU A 111 -15.68 -11.15 -6.34
CA LEU A 111 -14.32 -11.02 -6.85
C LEU A 111 -14.32 -11.06 -8.39
N ILE A 112 -13.56 -10.15 -8.98
CA ILE A 112 -13.40 -10.03 -10.43
C ILE A 112 -12.00 -10.56 -10.79
N GLU A 113 -11.95 -11.68 -11.48
CA GLU A 113 -10.69 -12.40 -11.77
C GLU A 113 -9.66 -11.50 -12.48
N ASP A 114 -10.07 -10.77 -13.51
CA ASP A 114 -9.16 -9.90 -14.27
C ASP A 114 -8.63 -8.72 -13.44
N ASP A 115 -9.43 -8.22 -12.52
CA ASP A 115 -9.02 -7.18 -11.59
C ASP A 115 -7.99 -7.73 -10.60
N LEU A 116 -8.20 -8.93 -10.07
CA LEU A 116 -7.23 -9.60 -9.19
C LEU A 116 -5.89 -9.88 -9.89
N LYS A 117 -5.91 -10.27 -11.16
CA LYS A 117 -4.70 -10.46 -11.97
C LYS A 117 -3.92 -9.16 -12.14
N GLN A 118 -4.63 -8.05 -12.44
CA GLN A 118 -4.02 -6.73 -12.55
C GLN A 118 -3.41 -6.31 -11.20
N ILE A 119 -4.14 -6.47 -10.11
CA ILE A 119 -3.67 -6.20 -8.74
C ILE A 119 -2.39 -6.99 -8.45
N ALA A 120 -2.42 -8.30 -8.64
CA ALA A 120 -1.29 -9.18 -8.36
C ALA A 120 -0.04 -8.77 -9.15
N THR A 121 -0.20 -8.39 -10.41
CA THR A 121 0.89 -7.95 -11.29
C THR A 121 1.51 -6.65 -10.78
N ILE A 122 0.70 -5.66 -10.43
CA ILE A 122 1.19 -4.36 -9.96
C ILE A 122 1.86 -4.49 -8.59
N VAL A 123 1.24 -5.22 -7.65
CA VAL A 123 1.81 -5.44 -6.31
C VAL A 123 3.14 -6.18 -6.40
N ALA A 124 3.22 -7.21 -7.25
CA ALA A 124 4.47 -7.95 -7.48
C ALA A 124 5.57 -7.04 -8.05
N ALA A 125 5.24 -6.17 -9.00
CA ALA A 125 6.19 -5.20 -9.55
C ALA A 125 6.69 -4.21 -8.48
N PHE A 126 5.82 -3.71 -7.61
CA PHE A 126 6.21 -2.82 -6.51
C PHE A 126 7.10 -3.53 -5.50
N ALA A 127 6.77 -4.77 -5.12
CA ALA A 127 7.59 -5.58 -4.22
C ALA A 127 8.98 -5.86 -4.82
N TYR A 128 9.01 -6.26 -6.09
CA TYR A 128 10.25 -6.54 -6.82
C TYR A 128 11.12 -5.28 -6.93
N ASN A 129 10.56 -4.17 -7.40
CA ASN A 129 11.30 -2.92 -7.54
C ASN A 129 11.81 -2.41 -6.19
N THR A 130 11.03 -2.55 -5.12
CA THR A 130 11.48 -2.21 -3.76
C THR A 130 12.68 -3.04 -3.33
N ALA A 131 12.65 -4.35 -3.62
CA ALA A 131 13.73 -5.27 -3.24
C ALA A 131 15.01 -5.07 -4.08
N GLN A 132 14.88 -4.63 -5.34
CA GLN A 132 16.00 -4.41 -6.25
C GLN A 132 16.67 -3.03 -6.11
N ARG A 133 16.11 -2.12 -5.33
CA ARG A 133 16.72 -0.79 -5.14
C ARG A 133 18.00 -0.87 -4.30
N ASP A 134 19.04 -0.16 -4.73
CA ASP A 134 20.27 0.03 -3.94
C ASP A 134 19.97 0.80 -2.63
N ALA A 135 19.14 1.84 -2.71
CA ALA A 135 18.67 2.59 -1.56
C ALA A 135 17.23 2.20 -1.19
N LYS A 136 16.94 2.10 0.11
CA LYS A 136 15.57 1.91 0.60
C LYS A 136 14.65 3.03 0.18
N LEU A 137 13.34 2.79 0.25
CA LEU A 137 12.37 3.85 0.06
C LEU A 137 12.60 4.99 1.06
N PRO A 138 12.53 6.24 0.59
CA PRO A 138 12.66 7.40 1.46
C PRO A 138 11.65 7.34 2.62
N ARG A 139 12.08 7.81 3.78
CA ARG A 139 11.18 8.04 4.91
C ARG A 139 10.74 9.49 4.91
N LYS A 140 9.57 9.76 5.47
CA LYS A 140 9.12 11.13 5.72
C LYS A 140 10.16 11.86 6.55
N GLY A 141 10.42 13.11 6.22
CA GLY A 141 11.16 14.00 7.11
C GLY A 141 10.46 14.05 8.48
N LYS A 142 11.22 14.07 9.55
CA LYS A 142 10.65 14.41 10.86
C LYS A 142 10.30 15.90 10.79
N ASN A 143 9.00 16.21 10.82
CA ASN A 143 8.53 17.58 11.07
C ASN A 143 8.85 17.98 12.50
#